data_147d7b715152da3194dea82717648227
#
_entry.id   147d7b715152da3194dea82717648227
#
_cell.length_a   1.000
_cell.length_b   1.000
_cell.length_c   1.000
_cell.angle_alpha   90.00
_cell.angle_beta   90.00
_cell.angle_gamma   90.00
#
_symmetry.space_group_name_H-M   'P 1'
#
loop_
_entity.id
_entity.type
_entity.pdbx_description
1 polymer ?
#
loop_
_entity_poly.entity_id
_entity_poly.type
_entity_poly.pdbx_seq_one_letter_code
_entity_poly.pdbx_strand_id
1 'polypeptide(L)'
;SLPGGAIVIFEGLLKKAESPEELAGVLAHEIQHILLRHSTRGILRHTAKGFLTAFFLGDVNAVMEGVVQLASELETLGLSREMEEEADQKGMDLILSANIDPRGMIRIFEKLTEEQSLQKELPDRKKIVEEEKQKFTSYFSTHPSGSNRMAQLKAQVQTDKNKTWTPLFPHLNWNKIKPEN
;
A
#
# COMPACT_ATOMS: atom_id res chain seq x y z
N SER A 1 2.41 -5.92 1.21
CA SER A 1 2.34 -7.40 1.07
C SER A 1 3.69 -7.96 0.66
N LEU A 2 3.99 -9.18 1.09
CA LEU A 2 5.23 -9.89 0.78
C LEU A 2 5.00 -10.98 -0.26
N PRO A 3 6.03 -11.36 -1.05
CA PRO A 3 5.98 -12.56 -1.87
C PRO A 3 5.61 -13.78 -1.02
N GLY A 4 4.72 -14.65 -1.52
CA GLY A 4 4.21 -15.78 -0.75
C GLY A 4 2.90 -15.54 -0.01
N GLY A 5 2.31 -14.33 -0.12
CA GLY A 5 0.96 -14.03 0.37
C GLY A 5 0.90 -13.58 1.83
N ALA A 6 2.02 -13.26 2.46
CA ALA A 6 2.03 -12.69 3.80
C ALA A 6 1.75 -11.18 3.77
N ILE A 7 0.90 -10.73 4.70
CA ILE A 7 0.63 -9.31 4.96
C ILE A 7 1.24 -8.95 6.31
N VAL A 8 2.11 -7.94 6.32
CA VAL A 8 2.67 -7.37 7.54
C VAL A 8 1.94 -6.07 7.84
N ILE A 9 1.36 -5.98 9.02
CA ILE A 9 0.71 -4.77 9.53
C ILE A 9 1.65 -4.13 10.54
N PHE A 10 2.11 -2.93 10.24
CA PHE A 10 2.95 -2.18 11.14
C PHE A 10 2.11 -1.55 12.27
N GLU A 11 2.67 -1.51 13.46
CA GLU A 11 2.03 -0.92 14.64
C GLU A 11 1.59 0.52 14.39
N GLY A 12 2.40 1.33 13.70
CA GLY A 12 2.04 2.70 13.34
C GLY A 12 0.76 2.80 12.50
N LEU A 13 0.48 1.83 11.64
CA LEU A 13 -0.78 1.77 10.89
C LEU A 13 -1.97 1.46 11.82
N LEU A 14 -1.81 0.52 12.74
CA LEU A 14 -2.85 0.20 13.73
C LEU A 14 -3.17 1.39 14.64
N LYS A 15 -2.16 2.15 15.06
CA LYS A 15 -2.33 3.37 15.85
C LYS A 15 -3.13 4.43 15.09
N LYS A 16 -2.94 4.55 13.77
CA LYS A 16 -3.63 5.53 12.92
C LYS A 16 -5.04 5.16 12.54
N ALA A 17 -5.32 3.88 12.36
CA ALA A 17 -6.66 3.42 12.04
C ALA A 17 -7.62 3.71 13.21
N GLU A 18 -8.64 4.52 12.97
CA GLU A 18 -9.62 4.92 13.97
C GLU A 18 -10.82 3.98 14.03
N SER A 19 -10.95 3.10 13.04
CA SER A 19 -12.03 2.11 13.00
C SER A 19 -11.58 0.81 12.30
N PRO A 20 -12.30 -0.31 12.55
CA PRO A 20 -12.10 -1.56 11.83
C PRO A 20 -12.23 -1.40 10.32
N GLU A 21 -13.13 -0.53 9.86
CA GLU A 21 -13.36 -0.26 8.43
C GLU A 21 -12.15 0.42 7.77
N GLU A 22 -11.43 1.27 8.52
CA GLU A 22 -10.18 1.86 8.04
C GLU A 22 -9.09 0.81 7.85
N LEU A 23 -8.93 -0.08 8.82
CA LEU A 23 -8.00 -1.20 8.70
C LEU A 23 -8.41 -2.15 7.58
N ALA A 24 -9.70 -2.44 7.44
CA ALA A 24 -10.23 -3.27 6.35
C ALA A 24 -9.91 -2.68 4.97
N GLY A 25 -9.95 -1.35 4.83
CA GLY A 25 -9.56 -0.66 3.60
C GLY A 25 -8.12 -0.94 3.19
N VAL A 26 -7.18 -0.84 4.13
CA VAL A 26 -5.77 -1.16 3.87
C VAL A 26 -5.60 -2.65 3.58
N LEU A 27 -6.23 -3.51 4.35
CA LEU A 27 -6.16 -4.96 4.12
C LEU A 27 -6.72 -5.36 2.75
N ALA A 28 -7.82 -4.75 2.32
CA ALA A 28 -8.40 -4.99 1.01
C ALA A 28 -7.43 -4.63 -0.11
N HIS A 29 -6.73 -3.50 0.00
CA HIS A 29 -5.68 -3.09 -0.92
C HIS A 29 -4.51 -4.09 -0.95
N GLU A 30 -3.97 -4.48 0.22
CA GLU A 30 -2.88 -5.45 0.33
C GLU A 30 -3.25 -6.84 -0.22
N ILE A 31 -4.49 -7.28 0.03
CA ILE A 31 -5.01 -8.54 -0.53
C ILE A 31 -4.97 -8.50 -2.07
N GLN A 32 -5.30 -7.37 -2.68
CA GLN A 32 -5.24 -7.26 -4.15
C GLN A 32 -3.82 -7.37 -4.68
N HIS A 33 -2.82 -6.81 -3.98
CA HIS A 33 -1.42 -7.00 -4.37
C HIS A 33 -1.02 -8.47 -4.41
N ILE A 34 -1.54 -9.27 -3.48
CA ILE A 34 -1.30 -10.72 -3.45
C ILE A 34 -2.04 -11.43 -4.58
N LEU A 35 -3.35 -11.19 -4.72
CA LEU A 35 -4.20 -11.85 -5.71
C LEU A 35 -3.77 -11.55 -7.15
N LEU A 36 -3.39 -10.32 -7.41
CA LEU A 36 -2.91 -9.83 -8.71
C LEU A 36 -1.41 -10.09 -8.93
N ARG A 37 -0.74 -10.66 -7.94
CA ARG A 37 0.69 -11.01 -7.98
C ARG A 37 1.59 -9.82 -8.35
N HIS A 38 1.29 -8.63 -7.81
CA HIS A 38 1.97 -7.39 -8.17
C HIS A 38 3.46 -7.45 -7.89
N SER A 39 3.89 -7.99 -6.75
CA SER A 39 5.31 -8.19 -6.42
C SER A 39 6.00 -9.08 -7.47
N THR A 40 5.40 -10.21 -7.83
CA THR A 40 5.95 -11.13 -8.85
C THR A 40 6.01 -10.46 -10.23
N ARG A 41 4.94 -9.74 -10.62
CA ARG A 41 4.89 -9.00 -11.90
C ARG A 41 5.94 -7.89 -11.94
N GLY A 42 6.16 -7.19 -10.81
CA GLY A 42 7.19 -6.17 -10.67
C GLY A 42 8.59 -6.74 -10.90
N ILE A 43 8.92 -7.82 -10.18
CA ILE A 43 10.19 -8.54 -10.34
C ILE A 43 10.40 -8.95 -11.79
N LEU A 44 9.41 -9.61 -12.40
CA LEU A 44 9.50 -10.10 -13.77
C LEU A 44 9.73 -8.95 -14.77
N ARG A 45 9.03 -7.83 -14.61
CA ARG A 45 9.21 -6.65 -15.48
C ARG A 45 10.63 -6.07 -15.37
N HIS A 46 11.18 -5.97 -14.16
CA HIS A 46 12.55 -5.48 -13.94
C HIS A 46 13.58 -6.43 -14.54
N THR A 47 13.45 -7.73 -14.26
CA THR A 47 14.35 -8.75 -14.82
C THR A 47 14.31 -8.77 -16.34
N ALA A 48 13.12 -8.72 -16.94
CA ALA A 48 12.98 -8.69 -18.39
C ALA A 48 13.64 -7.46 -19.03
N LYS A 49 13.50 -6.28 -18.41
CA LYS A 49 14.16 -5.06 -18.90
C LYS A 49 15.68 -5.18 -18.82
N GLY A 50 16.22 -5.65 -17.69
CA GLY A 50 17.66 -5.87 -17.51
C GLY A 50 18.21 -6.87 -18.54
N PHE A 51 17.51 -7.99 -18.74
CA PHE A 51 17.87 -9.01 -19.72
C PHE A 51 17.91 -8.45 -21.15
N LEU A 52 16.87 -7.71 -21.56
CA LEU A 52 16.84 -7.10 -22.89
C LEU A 52 17.97 -6.09 -23.06
N THR A 53 18.23 -5.25 -22.07
CA THR A 53 19.31 -4.26 -22.13
C THR A 53 20.67 -4.96 -22.30
N ALA A 54 20.97 -5.97 -21.51
CA ALA A 54 22.22 -6.72 -21.59
C ALA A 54 22.35 -7.51 -22.90
N PHE A 55 21.24 -8.07 -23.40
CA PHE A 55 21.22 -8.75 -24.71
C PHE A 55 21.58 -7.79 -25.86
N PHE A 56 21.01 -6.58 -25.88
CA PHE A 56 21.33 -5.58 -26.91
C PHE A 56 22.74 -5.00 -26.78
N LEU A 57 23.29 -4.93 -25.58
CA LEU A 57 24.65 -4.46 -25.32
C LEU A 57 25.71 -5.56 -25.47
N GLY A 58 25.30 -6.83 -25.61
CA GLY A 58 26.20 -7.98 -25.76
C GLY A 58 26.95 -8.36 -24.48
N ASP A 59 26.49 -7.86 -23.32
CA ASP A 59 27.15 -8.10 -22.03
C ASP A 59 26.37 -9.09 -21.17
N VAL A 60 26.78 -10.37 -21.27
CA VAL A 60 26.17 -11.48 -20.51
C VAL A 60 26.46 -11.39 -19.01
N ASN A 61 27.59 -10.76 -18.62
CA ASN A 61 27.93 -10.62 -17.20
C ASN A 61 27.03 -9.57 -16.52
N ALA A 62 26.68 -8.51 -17.22
CA ALA A 62 25.71 -7.53 -16.71
C ALA A 62 24.32 -8.13 -16.45
N VAL A 63 23.93 -9.22 -17.15
CA VAL A 63 22.70 -9.96 -16.87
C VAL A 63 22.76 -10.63 -15.48
N MET A 64 23.87 -11.30 -15.20
CA MET A 64 24.02 -12.03 -13.94
C MET A 64 24.17 -11.07 -12.75
N GLU A 65 24.94 -9.98 -12.91
CA GLU A 65 25.03 -8.93 -11.88
C GLU A 65 23.68 -8.28 -11.63
N GLY A 66 22.90 -7.97 -12.68
CA GLY A 66 21.56 -7.44 -12.58
C GLY A 66 20.59 -8.34 -11.84
N VAL A 67 20.66 -9.66 -11.99
CA VAL A 67 19.85 -10.63 -11.26
C VAL A 67 20.21 -10.67 -9.76
N VAL A 68 21.51 -10.61 -9.43
CA VAL A 68 21.99 -10.58 -8.05
C VAL A 68 21.61 -9.26 -7.38
N GLN A 69 21.78 -8.14 -8.07
CA GLN A 69 21.41 -6.81 -7.57
C GLN A 69 19.89 -6.69 -7.37
N LEU A 70 19.08 -7.26 -8.27
CA LEU A 70 17.63 -7.31 -8.15
C LEU A 70 17.18 -8.04 -6.88
N ALA A 71 17.85 -9.13 -6.53
CA ALA A 71 17.54 -9.88 -5.30
C ALA A 71 17.79 -9.03 -4.04
N SER A 72 18.76 -8.12 -4.08
CA SER A 72 19.06 -7.20 -2.97
C SER A 72 18.15 -5.96 -2.96
N GLU A 73 17.60 -5.56 -4.10
CA GLU A 73 16.73 -4.39 -4.25
C GLU A 73 15.23 -4.70 -4.11
N LEU A 74 14.85 -5.97 -3.95
CA LEU A 74 13.44 -6.39 -3.85
C LEU A 74 12.65 -5.67 -2.75
N GLU A 75 13.32 -5.21 -1.70
CA GLU A 75 12.71 -4.42 -0.64
C GLU A 75 12.47 -2.95 -1.05
N THR A 76 13.17 -2.47 -2.08
CA THR A 76 13.13 -1.06 -2.52
C THR A 76 12.36 -0.82 -3.81
N LEU A 77 11.98 -1.89 -4.54
CA LEU A 77 11.18 -1.79 -5.75
C LEU A 77 9.75 -1.40 -5.42
N GLY A 78 9.48 -0.10 -5.43
CA GLY A 78 8.13 0.43 -5.34
C GLY A 78 7.24 -0.15 -6.45
N LEU A 79 6.00 -0.45 -6.11
CA LEU A 79 5.00 -0.91 -7.07
C LEU A 79 4.71 0.19 -8.09
N SER A 80 4.43 -0.19 -9.34
CA SER A 80 4.10 0.81 -10.35
C SER A 80 2.78 1.50 -10.03
N ARG A 81 2.61 2.76 -10.49
CA ARG A 81 1.35 3.49 -10.30
C ARG A 81 0.14 2.72 -10.81
N GLU A 82 0.28 2.01 -11.92
CA GLU A 82 -0.78 1.17 -12.50
C GLU A 82 -1.17 0.02 -11.56
N MET A 83 -0.18 -0.61 -10.90
CA MET A 83 -0.42 -1.67 -9.92
C MET A 83 -1.11 -1.14 -8.67
N GLU A 84 -0.77 0.08 -8.25
CA GLU A 84 -1.43 0.75 -7.13
C GLU A 84 -2.89 1.11 -7.47
N GLU A 85 -3.13 1.66 -8.65
CA GLU A 85 -4.48 1.97 -9.14
C GLU A 85 -5.33 0.70 -9.28
N GLU A 86 -4.74 -0.39 -9.80
CA GLU A 86 -5.40 -1.69 -9.91
C GLU A 86 -5.75 -2.26 -8.53
N ALA A 87 -4.84 -2.15 -7.55
CA ALA A 87 -5.08 -2.59 -6.17
C ALA A 87 -6.15 -1.73 -5.47
N ASP A 88 -6.15 -0.43 -5.68
CA ASP A 88 -7.17 0.48 -5.15
C ASP A 88 -8.57 0.15 -5.67
N GLN A 89 -8.71 0.01 -6.99
CA GLN A 89 -9.99 -0.29 -7.61
C GLN A 89 -10.53 -1.64 -7.14
N LYS A 90 -9.70 -2.68 -7.20
CA LYS A 90 -10.10 -4.02 -6.78
C LYS A 90 -10.28 -4.14 -5.26
N GLY A 91 -9.51 -3.41 -4.48
CA GLY A 91 -9.71 -3.30 -3.03
C GLY A 91 -11.05 -2.65 -2.70
N MET A 92 -11.41 -1.58 -3.39
CA MET A 92 -12.72 -0.93 -3.24
C MET A 92 -13.85 -1.87 -3.67
N ASP A 93 -13.73 -2.60 -4.80
CA ASP A 93 -14.70 -3.61 -5.23
C ASP A 93 -14.90 -4.68 -4.14
N LEU A 94 -13.82 -5.12 -3.47
CA LEU A 94 -13.87 -6.08 -2.38
C LEU A 94 -14.63 -5.53 -1.17
N ILE A 95 -14.34 -4.31 -0.74
CA ILE A 95 -15.03 -3.61 0.36
C ILE A 95 -16.53 -3.48 0.06
N LEU A 96 -16.89 -3.05 -1.14
CA LEU A 96 -18.28 -2.90 -1.58
C LEU A 96 -19.02 -4.24 -1.63
N SER A 97 -18.37 -5.30 -2.13
CA SER A 97 -18.93 -6.65 -2.21
C SER A 97 -19.14 -7.26 -0.83
N ALA A 98 -18.27 -6.95 0.13
CA ALA A 98 -18.41 -7.37 1.52
C ALA A 98 -19.44 -6.53 2.31
N ASN A 99 -20.07 -5.55 1.68
CA ASN A 99 -20.98 -4.59 2.29
C ASN A 99 -20.37 -3.83 3.48
N ILE A 100 -19.07 -3.55 3.41
CA ILE A 100 -18.33 -2.74 4.39
C ILE A 100 -18.37 -1.27 3.96
N ASP A 101 -18.35 -0.33 4.92
CA ASP A 101 -18.36 1.10 4.63
C ASP A 101 -17.08 1.52 3.87
N PRO A 102 -17.17 1.87 2.57
CA PRO A 102 -16.02 2.20 1.75
C PRO A 102 -15.33 3.51 2.17
N ARG A 103 -16.04 4.36 2.93
CA ARG A 103 -15.46 5.61 3.46
C ARG A 103 -14.31 5.35 4.42
N GLY A 104 -14.25 4.15 5.04
CA GLY A 104 -13.11 3.72 5.83
C GLY A 104 -11.81 3.70 5.03
N MET A 105 -11.83 3.07 3.85
CA MET A 105 -10.68 3.04 2.95
C MET A 105 -10.23 4.45 2.53
N ILE A 106 -11.19 5.33 2.21
CA ILE A 106 -10.88 6.71 1.84
C ILE A 106 -10.20 7.46 2.99
N ARG A 107 -10.79 7.42 4.20
CA ARG A 107 -10.27 8.13 5.37
C ARG A 107 -8.84 7.72 5.71
N ILE A 108 -8.55 6.43 5.73
CA ILE A 108 -7.20 5.99 6.07
C ILE A 108 -6.18 6.42 5.00
N PHE A 109 -6.51 6.34 3.72
CA PHE A 109 -5.61 6.78 2.65
C PHE A 109 -5.42 8.30 2.63
N GLU A 110 -6.42 9.09 2.99
CA GLU A 110 -6.27 10.54 3.19
C GLU A 110 -5.26 10.84 4.30
N LYS A 111 -5.42 10.23 5.47
CA LYS A 111 -4.49 10.38 6.60
C LYS A 111 -3.06 9.99 6.22
N LEU A 112 -2.92 8.89 5.49
CA LEU A 112 -1.62 8.42 5.02
C LEU A 112 -0.99 9.42 4.04
N THR A 113 -1.76 9.95 3.09
CA THR A 113 -1.27 10.90 2.08
C THR A 113 -0.90 12.25 2.69
N GLU A 114 -1.69 12.75 3.63
CA GLU A 114 -1.41 13.99 4.35
C GLU A 114 -0.09 13.91 5.12
N GLU A 115 0.14 12.81 5.81
CA GLU A 115 1.40 12.61 6.54
C GLU A 115 2.61 12.54 5.62
N GLN A 116 2.48 11.89 4.46
CA GLN A 116 3.55 11.88 3.46
C GLN A 116 3.91 13.29 2.99
N SER A 117 2.91 14.15 2.81
CA SER A 117 3.10 15.54 2.40
C SER A 117 3.83 16.33 3.47
N LEU A 118 3.41 16.21 4.73
CA LEU A 118 4.06 16.86 5.87
C LEU A 118 5.52 16.44 6.05
N GLN A 119 5.84 15.17 5.78
CA GLN A 119 7.22 14.67 5.86
C GLN A 119 8.13 15.23 4.76
N LYS A 120 7.59 15.53 3.59
CA LYS A 120 8.35 16.15 2.49
C LYS A 120 8.68 17.61 2.77
N GLU A 121 7.77 18.32 3.43
CA GLU A 121 7.92 19.75 3.71
C GLU A 121 8.87 20.06 4.89
N LEU A 122 9.06 19.14 5.83
CA LEU A 122 9.82 19.35 7.06
C LEU A 122 10.92 18.29 7.28
N PRO A 123 12.00 18.31 6.51
CA PRO A 123 13.07 17.30 6.59
C PRO A 123 13.81 17.31 7.95
N ASP A 124 13.87 18.43 8.66
CA ASP A 124 14.60 18.56 9.95
C ASP A 124 13.90 17.90 11.15
N ARG A 125 12.62 17.58 11.05
CA ARG A 125 11.93 16.78 12.08
C ARG A 125 12.41 15.32 12.16
N LYS A 126 13.24 14.88 11.23
CA LYS A 126 13.77 13.50 11.17
C LYS A 126 14.58 13.07 12.40
N LYS A 127 15.17 14.00 13.14
CA LYS A 127 16.11 13.66 14.24
C LYS A 127 15.47 13.31 15.58
N ILE A 128 14.23 13.65 15.83
CA ILE A 128 13.62 13.53 17.17
C ILE A 128 12.69 12.30 17.32
N VAL A 129 12.32 11.63 16.21
CA VAL A 129 11.33 10.53 16.22
C VAL A 129 11.82 9.36 15.36
N GLU A 130 13.11 9.01 15.47
CA GLU A 130 13.75 8.08 14.50
C GLU A 130 13.29 6.62 14.57
N GLU A 131 12.89 6.10 15.72
CA GLU A 131 12.60 4.66 15.84
C GLU A 131 11.16 4.27 15.45
N GLU A 132 10.15 5.06 15.77
CA GLU A 132 8.76 4.77 15.39
C GLU A 132 8.41 5.18 13.95
N LYS A 133 9.05 6.24 13.44
CA LYS A 133 8.84 6.75 12.09
C LYS A 133 9.42 5.86 10.99
N GLN A 134 10.51 5.17 11.27
CA GLN A 134 11.19 4.34 10.27
C GLN A 134 10.30 3.19 9.76
N LYS A 135 9.44 2.63 10.62
CA LYS A 135 8.51 1.54 10.27
C LYS A 135 7.31 2.02 9.44
N PHE A 136 6.91 3.28 9.60
CA PHE A 136 5.76 3.83 8.90
C PHE A 136 6.11 4.43 7.53
N THR A 137 7.27 5.07 7.40
CA THR A 137 7.79 5.57 6.11
C THR A 137 8.01 4.44 5.09
N SER A 138 8.17 3.19 5.56
CA SER A 138 8.31 2.05 4.67
C SER A 138 7.05 1.75 3.85
N TYR A 139 5.85 2.02 4.37
CA TYR A 139 4.61 1.81 3.61
C TYR A 139 4.57 2.68 2.34
N PHE A 140 4.94 3.96 2.46
CA PHE A 140 4.93 4.87 1.31
C PHE A 140 6.08 4.67 0.33
N SER A 141 7.20 4.10 0.77
CA SER A 141 8.29 3.75 -0.14
C SER A 141 7.88 2.64 -1.11
N THR A 142 7.01 1.75 -0.65
CA THR A 142 6.48 0.64 -1.45
C THR A 142 5.16 0.99 -2.18
N HIS A 143 4.37 1.96 -1.65
CA HIS A 143 3.06 2.36 -2.16
C HIS A 143 3.03 3.88 -2.46
N PRO A 144 3.55 4.32 -3.60
CA PRO A 144 3.59 5.74 -3.93
C PRO A 144 2.20 6.34 -4.03
N SER A 145 1.95 7.43 -3.29
CA SER A 145 0.70 8.18 -3.38
C SER A 145 0.60 8.93 -4.71
N GLY A 146 -0.63 9.05 -5.22
CA GLY A 146 -0.94 9.86 -6.39
C GLY A 146 -2.25 10.61 -6.19
N SER A 147 -2.31 11.89 -6.55
CA SER A 147 -3.53 12.71 -6.45
C SER A 147 -4.72 12.09 -7.19
N ASN A 148 -4.48 11.41 -8.30
CA ASN A 148 -5.50 10.75 -9.10
C ASN A 148 -6.13 9.55 -8.39
N ARG A 149 -5.38 8.80 -7.56
CA ARG A 149 -5.88 7.63 -6.83
C ARG A 149 -7.03 8.00 -5.90
N MET A 150 -6.85 9.06 -5.10
CA MET A 150 -7.89 9.54 -4.17
C MET A 150 -9.14 10.03 -4.90
N ALA A 151 -8.99 10.71 -6.03
CA ALA A 151 -10.12 11.15 -6.84
C ALA A 151 -10.92 9.97 -7.39
N GLN A 152 -10.25 8.93 -7.88
CA GLN A 152 -10.87 7.70 -8.38
C GLN A 152 -11.62 6.95 -7.28
N LEU A 153 -11.01 6.75 -6.10
CA LEU A 153 -11.65 6.10 -4.95
C LEU A 153 -12.91 6.84 -4.50
N LYS A 154 -12.84 8.17 -4.41
CA LYS A 154 -14.02 9.01 -4.06
C LYS A 154 -15.12 8.91 -5.09
N ALA A 155 -14.79 8.83 -6.38
CA ALA A 155 -15.77 8.70 -7.45
C ALA A 155 -16.54 7.37 -7.37
N GLN A 156 -15.89 6.28 -6.98
CA GLN A 156 -16.54 4.97 -6.81
C GLN A 156 -17.55 4.96 -5.66
N VAL A 157 -17.35 5.78 -4.63
CA VAL A 157 -18.22 5.80 -3.43
C VAL A 157 -19.44 6.71 -3.58
N GLN A 158 -19.44 7.62 -4.55
CA GLN A 158 -20.54 8.62 -4.73
C GLN A 158 -21.87 8.00 -5.19
N THR A 159 -21.92 6.74 -5.55
CA THR A 159 -23.05 6.12 -6.25
C THR A 159 -24.23 5.72 -5.37
N ASP A 160 -24.10 5.66 -4.04
CA ASP A 160 -25.25 5.27 -3.21
C ASP A 160 -25.24 5.90 -1.80
N LYS A 161 -25.81 7.09 -1.71
CA LYS A 161 -25.92 7.84 -0.44
C LYS A 161 -26.85 7.20 0.59
N ASN A 162 -27.70 6.26 0.17
CA ASN A 162 -28.74 5.66 1.02
C ASN A 162 -28.40 4.21 1.42
N LYS A 163 -27.25 3.68 1.01
CA LYS A 163 -26.85 2.30 1.31
C LYS A 163 -26.49 2.17 2.79
N THR A 164 -27.07 1.17 3.46
CA THR A 164 -26.73 0.78 4.82
C THR A 164 -25.54 -0.20 4.76
N TRP A 165 -24.47 0.13 5.46
CA TRP A 165 -23.29 -0.69 5.54
C TRP A 165 -23.30 -1.59 6.78
N THR A 166 -22.69 -2.76 6.69
CA THR A 166 -22.54 -3.67 7.82
C THR A 166 -21.34 -3.21 8.66
N PRO A 167 -21.55 -2.79 9.94
CA PRO A 167 -20.44 -2.43 10.80
C PRO A 167 -19.56 -3.65 11.06
N LEU A 168 -18.24 -3.46 10.96
CA LEU A 168 -17.30 -4.49 11.36
C LEU A 168 -17.15 -4.51 12.87
N PHE A 169 -17.30 -5.70 13.46
CA PHE A 169 -17.12 -5.91 14.91
C PHE A 169 -17.88 -4.91 15.79
N PRO A 170 -19.24 -4.80 15.70
CA PRO A 170 -20.02 -3.75 16.36
C PRO A 170 -19.91 -3.76 17.90
N HIS A 171 -19.49 -4.89 18.50
CA HIS A 171 -19.31 -5.02 19.95
C HIS A 171 -17.86 -4.79 20.40
N LEU A 172 -16.95 -4.55 19.47
CA LEU A 172 -15.54 -4.40 19.74
C LEU A 172 -15.21 -2.95 20.08
N ASN A 173 -14.62 -2.71 21.23
CA ASN A 173 -14.03 -1.40 21.51
C ASN A 173 -12.69 -1.29 20.80
N TRP A 174 -12.71 -0.65 19.63
CA TRP A 174 -11.54 -0.48 18.78
C TRP A 174 -10.34 0.15 19.52
N ASN A 175 -10.60 1.13 20.40
CA ASN A 175 -9.54 1.80 21.14
C ASN A 175 -8.82 0.90 22.16
N LYS A 176 -9.44 -0.21 22.58
CA LYS A 176 -8.79 -1.19 23.48
C LYS A 176 -7.86 -2.16 22.76
N ILE A 177 -7.89 -2.20 21.44
CA ILE A 177 -7.06 -3.11 20.63
C ILE A 177 -5.84 -2.38 20.10
N LYS A 178 -5.93 -1.06 20.01
CA LYS A 178 -4.79 -0.24 19.58
C LYS A 178 -3.61 -0.46 20.54
N PRO A 179 -2.40 -0.56 20.01
CA PRO A 179 -1.20 -0.51 20.82
C PRO A 179 -1.19 0.78 21.66
N GLU A 180 -0.78 0.66 22.92
CA GLU A 180 -0.58 1.83 23.80
C GLU A 180 0.49 2.76 23.19
N ASN A 181 0.32 4.05 23.43
CA ASN A 181 1.28 5.09 22.95
C ASN A 181 2.57 5.06 23.73
#